data_124fc073b3b567afc177215e725bf4ff
#
_entry.id   124fc073b3b567afc177215e725bf4ff
#
_cell.length_a   1.000
_cell.length_b   1.000
_cell.length_c   1.000
_cell.angle_alpha   90.00
_cell.angle_beta   90.00
_cell.angle_gamma   90.00
#
_symmetry.space_group_name_H-M   'P 1'
#
loop_
_entity.id
_entity.type
_entity.pdbx_description
1 polymer ?
#
loop_
_entity_poly.entity_id
_entity_poly.type
_entity_poly.pdbx_seq_one_letter_code
_entity_poly.pdbx_strand_id
1 'polypeptide(L)'
;QQEANLSTLRTKLNRYQQLVSSNAVAKQDYDDLVGQVNVAEAQVAAARAQVKNAEVDLGYSTIRSPISGQTNRSTVTAGALVTANQTEPLVTIQRLDPIYVDINQSSSELLRLRQQLSKGSLDSSNNTRVKLKLEDGSDYPIEGRLAFSDASVNPDTGTVTIRAVFPNPNHLLLPGMFANAQIVQGVIPNAMLVPQIAVTRTPTGQAMAMIVNDKGVVEPRQITTVGIQGQDWIVTEGLKTGEKVIVDGIAK
;
A
#
# COMPACT_ATOMS: atom_id res chain seq x y z
N GLN A 1 49.87 8.09 -13.72
CA GLN A 1 51.00 9.03 -13.79
C GLN A 1 51.06 9.87 -12.50
N GLN A 2 50.03 10.55 -12.08
CA GLN A 2 49.99 11.40 -10.88
C GLN A 2 50.32 10.64 -9.58
N GLU A 3 49.80 9.43 -9.43
CA GLU A 3 50.08 8.57 -8.26
C GLU A 3 51.56 8.14 -8.20
N ALA A 4 52.18 7.86 -9.36
CA ALA A 4 53.59 7.52 -9.43
C ALA A 4 54.47 8.70 -9.04
N ASN A 5 54.12 9.93 -9.51
CA ASN A 5 54.80 11.15 -9.13
C ASN A 5 54.73 11.40 -7.61
N LEU A 6 53.52 11.29 -7.04
CA LEU A 6 53.32 11.44 -5.60
C LEU A 6 54.15 10.42 -4.80
N SER A 7 54.16 9.15 -5.23
CA SER A 7 54.97 8.09 -4.60
C SER A 7 56.45 8.44 -4.57
N THR A 8 57.00 8.98 -5.69
CA THR A 8 58.40 9.41 -5.79
C THR A 8 58.69 10.57 -4.83
N LEU A 9 57.82 11.59 -4.81
CA LEU A 9 57.98 12.75 -3.93
C LEU A 9 57.88 12.36 -2.43
N ARG A 10 56.94 11.47 -2.08
CA ARG A 10 56.82 10.95 -0.69
C ARG A 10 58.08 10.16 -0.27
N THR A 11 58.63 9.36 -1.17
CA THR A 11 59.87 8.63 -0.89
C THR A 11 61.04 9.60 -0.66
N LYS A 12 61.12 10.66 -1.45
CA LYS A 12 62.13 11.72 -1.28
C LYS A 12 61.91 12.46 0.05
N LEU A 13 60.66 12.81 0.38
CA LEU A 13 60.30 13.50 1.63
C LEU A 13 60.72 12.68 2.86
N ASN A 14 60.47 11.38 2.87
CA ASN A 14 60.88 10.50 3.95
C ASN A 14 62.39 10.46 4.18
N ARG A 15 63.18 10.51 3.08
CA ARG A 15 64.65 10.60 3.19
C ARG A 15 65.07 11.95 3.76
N TYR A 16 64.48 13.06 3.28
CA TYR A 16 64.81 14.42 3.76
C TYR A 16 64.44 14.59 5.23
N GLN A 17 63.34 13.99 5.69
CA GLN A 17 62.89 14.04 7.08
C GLN A 17 63.97 13.48 8.04
N GLN A 18 64.67 12.42 7.63
CA GLN A 18 65.76 11.81 8.41
C GLN A 18 67.02 12.71 8.38
N LEU A 19 67.30 13.36 7.24
CA LEU A 19 68.49 14.20 7.06
C LEU A 19 68.36 15.58 7.74
N VAL A 20 67.16 16.13 7.82
CA VAL A 20 66.89 17.38 8.56
C VAL A 20 67.17 17.23 10.04
N SER A 21 66.82 16.06 10.63
CA SER A 21 67.09 15.78 12.05
C SER A 21 68.58 15.76 12.39
N SER A 22 69.44 15.46 11.41
CA SER A 22 70.92 15.44 11.54
C SER A 22 71.58 16.73 11.01
N ASN A 23 70.81 17.79 10.72
CA ASN A 23 71.28 19.04 10.08
C ASN A 23 72.08 18.83 8.75
N ALA A 24 71.86 17.75 8.08
CA ALA A 24 72.53 17.41 6.81
C ALA A 24 71.87 18.04 5.56
N VAL A 25 70.70 18.65 5.71
CA VAL A 25 69.93 19.33 4.63
C VAL A 25 69.30 20.60 5.20
N ALA A 26 69.22 21.66 4.36
CA ALA A 26 68.58 22.92 4.76
C ALA A 26 67.06 22.71 5.05
N LYS A 27 66.61 23.35 6.10
CA LYS A 27 65.19 23.31 6.46
C LYS A 27 64.28 23.80 5.35
N GLN A 28 64.73 24.79 4.58
CA GLN A 28 64.01 25.35 3.42
C GLN A 28 63.76 24.28 2.35
N ASP A 29 64.77 23.45 2.03
CA ASP A 29 64.61 22.37 1.03
C ASP A 29 63.57 21.32 1.47
N TYR A 30 63.50 21.06 2.78
CA TYR A 30 62.47 20.17 3.35
C TYR A 30 61.04 20.80 3.23
N ASP A 31 60.90 22.06 3.61
CA ASP A 31 59.64 22.80 3.56
C ASP A 31 59.12 22.90 2.09
N ASP A 32 60.01 23.16 1.12
CA ASP A 32 59.72 23.18 -0.30
C ASP A 32 59.22 21.79 -0.80
N LEU A 33 59.88 20.73 -0.33
CA LEU A 33 59.49 19.38 -0.68
C LEU A 33 58.15 18.99 -0.09
N VAL A 34 57.81 19.42 1.13
CA VAL A 34 56.46 19.28 1.73
C VAL A 34 55.41 19.98 0.85
N GLY A 35 55.71 21.20 0.38
CA GLY A 35 54.86 21.93 -0.56
C GLY A 35 54.60 21.13 -1.86
N GLN A 36 55.67 20.55 -2.45
CA GLN A 36 55.56 19.73 -3.67
C GLN A 36 54.71 18.48 -3.44
N VAL A 37 54.84 17.82 -2.29
CA VAL A 37 53.99 16.64 -1.94
C VAL A 37 52.53 17.05 -1.85
N ASN A 38 52.22 18.16 -1.16
CA ASN A 38 50.86 18.66 -1.03
C ASN A 38 50.23 18.99 -2.40
N VAL A 39 50.99 19.61 -3.30
CA VAL A 39 50.54 19.87 -4.68
C VAL A 39 50.27 18.55 -5.44
N ALA A 40 51.20 17.59 -5.31
CA ALA A 40 51.04 16.31 -5.97
C ALA A 40 49.81 15.50 -5.39
N GLU A 41 49.54 15.62 -4.09
CA GLU A 41 48.33 15.03 -3.47
C GLU A 41 47.06 15.67 -4.04
N ALA A 42 47.02 17.00 -4.16
CA ALA A 42 45.90 17.71 -4.77
C ALA A 42 45.69 17.30 -6.24
N GLN A 43 46.78 17.10 -7.00
CA GLN A 43 46.72 16.63 -8.40
C GLN A 43 46.16 15.21 -8.48
N VAL A 44 46.54 14.30 -7.57
CA VAL A 44 46.00 12.96 -7.50
C VAL A 44 44.50 13.01 -7.17
N ALA A 45 44.12 13.85 -6.21
CA ALA A 45 42.70 14.01 -5.85
C ALA A 45 41.88 14.54 -7.04
N ALA A 46 42.36 15.53 -7.76
CA ALA A 46 41.71 16.05 -8.96
C ALA A 46 41.58 14.98 -10.07
N ALA A 47 42.66 14.22 -10.32
CA ALA A 47 42.62 13.14 -11.31
C ALA A 47 41.65 12.02 -10.94
N ARG A 48 41.54 11.65 -9.66
CA ARG A 48 40.56 10.69 -9.15
C ARG A 48 39.13 11.19 -9.32
N ALA A 49 38.87 12.47 -9.08
CA ALA A 49 37.55 13.07 -9.32
C ALA A 49 37.17 13.00 -10.82
N GLN A 50 38.12 13.22 -11.74
CA GLN A 50 37.88 13.07 -13.17
C GLN A 50 37.54 11.64 -13.56
N VAL A 51 38.27 10.66 -13.03
CA VAL A 51 37.94 9.24 -13.22
C VAL A 51 36.56 8.93 -12.71
N LYS A 52 36.20 9.43 -11.53
CA LYS A 52 34.88 9.22 -10.95
C LYS A 52 33.75 9.80 -11.82
N ASN A 53 33.94 11.00 -12.37
CA ASN A 53 32.98 11.58 -13.31
C ASN A 53 32.81 10.69 -14.56
N ALA A 54 33.91 10.25 -15.15
CA ALA A 54 33.86 9.36 -16.32
C ALA A 54 33.18 8.00 -16.02
N GLU A 55 33.37 7.46 -14.79
CA GLU A 55 32.65 6.26 -14.34
C GLU A 55 31.13 6.50 -14.21
N VAL A 56 30.72 7.67 -13.73
CA VAL A 56 29.29 8.05 -13.65
C VAL A 56 28.71 8.16 -15.05
N ASP A 57 29.41 8.82 -15.97
CA ASP A 57 28.99 8.97 -17.37
C ASP A 57 28.86 7.59 -18.05
N LEU A 58 29.81 6.72 -17.82
CA LEU A 58 29.72 5.32 -18.29
C LEU A 58 28.53 4.60 -17.66
N GLY A 59 28.24 4.86 -16.38
CA GLY A 59 27.08 4.29 -15.68
C GLY A 59 25.76 4.63 -16.37
N TYR A 60 25.61 5.82 -16.92
CA TYR A 60 24.41 6.24 -17.66
C TYR A 60 24.20 5.46 -18.98
N SER A 61 25.21 4.80 -19.51
CA SER A 61 25.06 3.92 -20.67
C SER A 61 24.30 2.64 -20.34
N THR A 62 24.14 2.28 -19.06
CA THR A 62 23.39 1.12 -18.60
C THR A 62 22.14 1.54 -17.86
N ILE A 63 21.00 1.47 -18.51
CA ILE A 63 19.70 1.83 -17.91
C ILE A 63 19.18 0.65 -17.11
N ARG A 64 19.01 0.84 -15.80
CA ARG A 64 18.50 -0.17 -14.88
C ARG A 64 17.14 0.22 -14.33
N SER A 65 16.30 -0.77 -14.06
CA SER A 65 15.04 -0.55 -13.36
C SER A 65 15.29 -0.10 -11.92
N PRO A 66 14.66 1.00 -11.46
CA PRO A 66 14.75 1.44 -10.06
C PRO A 66 13.93 0.58 -9.11
N ILE A 67 12.98 -0.22 -9.63
CA ILE A 67 12.09 -1.08 -8.85
C ILE A 67 12.07 -2.50 -9.43
N SER A 68 11.77 -3.47 -8.58
CA SER A 68 11.40 -4.82 -9.03
C SER A 68 9.94 -4.85 -9.45
N GLY A 69 9.65 -5.48 -10.58
CA GLY A 69 8.28 -5.55 -11.09
C GLY A 69 8.23 -6.19 -12.47
N GLN A 70 7.03 -6.25 -13.02
CA GLN A 70 6.79 -6.74 -14.38
C GLN A 70 6.90 -5.59 -15.37
N THR A 71 7.59 -5.83 -16.47
CA THR A 71 7.72 -4.87 -17.56
C THR A 71 6.53 -5.03 -18.51
N ASN A 72 5.98 -3.91 -18.93
CA ASN A 72 5.05 -3.87 -20.05
C ASN A 72 5.83 -3.95 -21.37
N ARG A 73 5.10 -3.84 -22.49
CA ARG A 73 5.71 -3.76 -23.83
C ARG A 73 6.66 -2.57 -23.90
N SER A 74 7.88 -2.79 -24.42
CA SER A 74 8.81 -1.69 -24.71
C SER A 74 8.22 -0.76 -25.79
N THR A 75 8.37 0.53 -25.59
CA THR A 75 7.95 1.55 -26.56
C THR A 75 9.01 1.79 -27.63
N VAL A 76 10.24 1.33 -27.37
CA VAL A 76 11.38 1.47 -28.28
C VAL A 76 11.88 0.09 -28.73
N THR A 77 12.39 0.05 -29.95
CA THR A 77 13.02 -1.15 -30.55
C THR A 77 14.54 -1.05 -30.48
N ALA A 78 15.22 -2.19 -30.57
CA ALA A 78 16.68 -2.20 -30.66
C ALA A 78 17.16 -1.38 -31.88
N GLY A 79 18.13 -0.50 -31.64
CA GLY A 79 18.65 0.43 -32.65
C GLY A 79 17.93 1.79 -32.72
N ALA A 80 16.86 1.98 -31.97
CA ALA A 80 16.20 3.29 -31.90
C ALA A 80 17.09 4.29 -31.15
N LEU A 81 17.11 5.54 -31.64
CA LEU A 81 17.79 6.63 -30.95
C LEU A 81 16.95 7.06 -29.73
N VAL A 82 17.58 7.09 -28.57
CA VAL A 82 16.98 7.59 -27.33
C VAL A 82 17.76 8.82 -26.86
N THR A 83 17.05 9.76 -26.26
CA THR A 83 17.64 11.01 -25.76
C THR A 83 17.33 11.19 -24.28
N ALA A 84 18.26 11.86 -23.57
CA ALA A 84 18.01 12.23 -22.19
C ALA A 84 16.78 13.12 -22.07
N ASN A 85 15.95 12.87 -21.04
CA ASN A 85 14.72 13.62 -20.77
C ASN A 85 13.65 13.57 -21.86
N GLN A 86 13.62 12.52 -22.70
CA GLN A 86 12.52 12.30 -23.63
C GLN A 86 11.17 12.12 -22.90
N THR A 87 10.09 12.57 -23.51
CA THR A 87 8.75 12.52 -22.92
C THR A 87 8.21 11.10 -22.81
N GLU A 88 8.53 10.23 -23.78
CA GLU A 88 8.09 8.84 -23.77
C GLU A 88 9.04 7.95 -22.96
N PRO A 89 8.52 7.16 -22.01
CA PRO A 89 9.33 6.21 -21.27
C PRO A 89 9.79 5.07 -22.20
N LEU A 90 10.97 4.49 -21.96
CA LEU A 90 11.48 3.33 -22.69
C LEU A 90 10.62 2.09 -22.46
N VAL A 91 10.20 1.91 -21.21
CA VAL A 91 9.36 0.81 -20.74
C VAL A 91 8.71 1.23 -19.42
N THR A 92 7.48 0.79 -19.19
CA THR A 92 6.81 0.96 -17.89
C THR A 92 6.97 -0.31 -17.07
N ILE A 93 7.40 -0.15 -15.82
CA ILE A 93 7.58 -1.25 -14.88
C ILE A 93 6.55 -1.08 -13.78
N GLN A 94 5.76 -2.12 -13.53
CA GLN A 94 4.69 -2.13 -12.55
C GLN A 94 4.96 -3.18 -11.48
N ARG A 95 4.78 -2.79 -10.22
CA ARG A 95 4.76 -3.75 -9.13
C ARG A 95 3.35 -4.32 -9.02
N LEU A 96 3.23 -5.64 -9.20
CA LEU A 96 1.96 -6.35 -9.13
C LEU A 96 1.68 -6.97 -7.77
N ASP A 97 2.69 -7.10 -6.90
CA ASP A 97 2.56 -7.61 -5.54
C ASP A 97 3.32 -6.69 -4.56
N PRO A 98 2.64 -6.07 -3.58
CA PRO A 98 1.17 -5.99 -3.45
C PRO A 98 0.54 -5.11 -4.55
N ILE A 99 -0.75 -5.35 -4.85
CA ILE A 99 -1.56 -4.54 -5.76
C ILE A 99 -2.52 -3.64 -4.97
N TYR A 100 -2.81 -2.46 -5.52
CA TYR A 100 -3.74 -1.51 -4.95
C TYR A 100 -5.07 -1.53 -5.66
N VAL A 101 -6.15 -1.51 -4.89
CA VAL A 101 -7.52 -1.40 -5.39
C VAL A 101 -8.12 -0.11 -4.86
N ASP A 102 -8.51 0.76 -5.76
CA ASP A 102 -9.13 2.04 -5.44
C ASP A 102 -10.65 1.89 -5.43
N ILE A 103 -11.26 2.16 -4.28
CA ILE A 103 -12.69 1.99 -4.01
C ILE A 103 -13.29 3.38 -3.87
N ASN A 104 -14.20 3.74 -4.76
CA ASN A 104 -14.91 5.01 -4.69
C ASN A 104 -16.17 4.86 -3.84
N GLN A 105 -16.25 5.63 -2.75
CA GLN A 105 -17.42 5.66 -1.87
C GLN A 105 -17.96 7.08 -1.70
N SER A 106 -19.24 7.21 -1.41
CA SER A 106 -19.81 8.51 -1.08
C SER A 106 -19.27 9.03 0.26
N SER A 107 -19.09 10.34 0.36
CA SER A 107 -18.63 10.99 1.60
C SER A 107 -19.55 10.70 2.79
N SER A 108 -20.87 10.58 2.56
CA SER A 108 -21.85 10.25 3.59
C SER A 108 -21.66 8.83 4.16
N GLU A 109 -21.33 7.88 3.32
CA GLU A 109 -21.09 6.49 3.73
C GLU A 109 -19.77 6.34 4.50
N LEU A 110 -18.74 7.04 4.05
CA LEU A 110 -17.48 7.13 4.80
C LEU A 110 -17.68 7.74 6.19
N LEU A 111 -18.51 8.78 6.30
CA LEU A 111 -18.82 9.41 7.60
C LEU A 111 -19.52 8.44 8.54
N ARG A 112 -20.49 7.65 8.04
CA ARG A 112 -21.15 6.58 8.80
C ARG A 112 -20.14 5.52 9.25
N LEU A 113 -19.25 5.08 8.37
CA LEU A 113 -18.21 4.11 8.71
C LEU A 113 -17.29 4.64 9.82
N ARG A 114 -16.84 5.89 9.71
CA ARG A 114 -16.02 6.54 10.76
C ARG A 114 -16.75 6.64 12.10
N GLN A 115 -18.05 6.98 12.09
CA GLN A 115 -18.85 7.03 13.31
C GLN A 115 -19.04 5.64 13.95
N GLN A 116 -19.18 4.60 13.17
CA GLN A 116 -19.27 3.22 13.67
C GLN A 116 -17.93 2.74 14.26
N LEU A 117 -16.81 3.10 13.62
CA LEU A 117 -15.47 2.87 14.15
C LEU A 117 -15.24 3.58 15.48
N SER A 118 -15.65 4.84 15.60
CA SER A 118 -15.49 5.62 16.82
C SER A 118 -16.34 5.15 18.00
N LYS A 119 -17.49 4.48 17.73
CA LYS A 119 -18.37 3.90 18.75
C LYS A 119 -17.92 2.52 19.24
N GLY A 120 -16.78 1.99 18.75
CA GLY A 120 -16.25 0.68 19.15
C GLY A 120 -17.09 -0.52 18.69
N SER A 121 -18.10 -0.29 17.83
CA SER A 121 -18.88 -1.36 17.23
C SER A 121 -18.15 -2.08 16.07
N LEU A 122 -17.03 -1.55 15.64
CA LEU A 122 -16.08 -2.15 14.71
C LEU A 122 -14.73 -2.24 15.40
N ASP A 123 -14.06 -3.36 15.21
CA ASP A 123 -12.71 -3.54 15.74
C ASP A 123 -11.80 -2.45 15.15
N SER A 124 -11.37 -1.53 15.98
CA SER A 124 -10.51 -0.40 15.62
C SER A 124 -9.06 -0.81 15.35
N SER A 125 -8.78 -2.11 15.36
CA SER A 125 -7.53 -2.62 14.84
C SER A 125 -7.45 -2.22 13.36
N ASN A 126 -6.36 -1.61 12.95
CA ASN A 126 -5.99 -1.10 11.61
C ASN A 126 -6.10 -2.16 10.49
N ASN A 127 -7.03 -3.10 10.59
CA ASN A 127 -7.11 -4.38 9.90
C ASN A 127 -8.51 -4.66 9.35
N THR A 128 -9.25 -3.61 8.94
CA THR A 128 -10.52 -3.81 8.25
C THR A 128 -10.27 -4.63 6.99
N ARG A 129 -10.79 -5.86 6.98
CA ARG A 129 -10.60 -6.81 5.88
C ARG A 129 -11.49 -6.43 4.72
N VAL A 130 -10.94 -6.56 3.52
CA VAL A 130 -11.65 -6.32 2.28
C VAL A 130 -11.60 -7.59 1.45
N LYS A 131 -12.75 -8.05 0.97
CA LYS A 131 -12.87 -9.14 0.01
C LYS A 131 -13.11 -8.57 -1.37
N LEU A 132 -12.57 -9.22 -2.40
CA LEU A 132 -12.82 -8.84 -3.79
C LEU A 132 -13.64 -9.91 -4.49
N LYS A 133 -14.61 -9.46 -5.25
CA LYS A 133 -15.32 -10.24 -6.24
C LYS A 133 -14.88 -9.79 -7.62
N LEU A 134 -14.36 -10.72 -8.42
CA LEU A 134 -13.83 -10.45 -9.75
C LEU A 134 -14.96 -10.26 -10.77
N GLU A 135 -14.62 -9.81 -11.98
CA GLU A 135 -15.59 -9.57 -13.05
C GLU A 135 -16.34 -10.83 -13.49
N ASP A 136 -15.71 -12.00 -13.39
CA ASP A 136 -16.30 -13.31 -13.68
C ASP A 136 -17.26 -13.81 -12.59
N GLY A 137 -17.41 -13.04 -11.50
CA GLY A 137 -18.22 -13.38 -10.35
C GLY A 137 -17.55 -14.30 -9.33
N SER A 138 -16.30 -14.71 -9.55
CA SER A 138 -15.52 -15.48 -8.60
C SER A 138 -14.99 -14.59 -7.46
N ASP A 139 -14.77 -15.19 -6.29
CA ASP A 139 -14.18 -14.51 -5.17
C ASP A 139 -12.64 -14.61 -5.24
N TYR A 140 -11.96 -13.49 -5.02
CA TYR A 140 -10.51 -13.50 -4.89
C TYR A 140 -10.11 -14.18 -3.58
N PRO A 141 -9.20 -15.18 -3.60
CA PRO A 141 -8.96 -16.05 -2.44
C PRO A 141 -8.23 -15.38 -1.28
N ILE A 142 -7.57 -14.24 -1.51
CA ILE A 142 -6.75 -13.56 -0.50
C ILE A 142 -7.44 -12.27 -0.09
N GLU A 143 -7.69 -12.11 1.20
CA GLU A 143 -8.26 -10.88 1.75
C GLU A 143 -7.24 -9.74 1.73
N GLY A 144 -7.69 -8.56 1.35
CA GLY A 144 -6.92 -7.33 1.43
C GLY A 144 -7.16 -6.57 2.73
N ARG A 145 -6.36 -5.52 2.90
CA ARG A 145 -6.46 -4.61 4.04
C ARG A 145 -6.78 -3.22 3.54
N LEU A 146 -7.67 -2.54 4.26
CA LEU A 146 -8.02 -1.16 3.98
C LEU A 146 -6.85 -0.26 4.38
N ALA A 147 -6.35 0.53 3.43
CA ALA A 147 -5.40 1.61 3.68
C ALA A 147 -6.15 2.93 3.46
N PHE A 148 -6.37 3.71 4.51
CA PHE A 148 -6.97 5.05 4.35
C PHE A 148 -5.92 5.96 3.70
N SER A 149 -6.11 6.24 2.41
CA SER A 149 -5.11 6.96 1.61
C SER A 149 -5.42 8.44 1.43
N ASP A 150 -6.67 8.82 1.23
CA ASP A 150 -7.00 10.21 0.94
C ASP A 150 -7.98 10.83 1.93
N ALA A 151 -7.62 12.04 2.40
CA ALA A 151 -8.49 12.87 3.23
C ALA A 151 -9.33 13.86 2.40
N SER A 152 -9.24 13.79 1.06
CA SER A 152 -9.91 14.73 0.17
C SER A 152 -11.16 14.11 -0.46
N VAL A 153 -12.22 14.89 -0.50
CA VAL A 153 -13.47 14.59 -1.22
C VAL A 153 -13.35 15.20 -2.62
N ASN A 154 -13.65 14.43 -3.65
CA ASN A 154 -13.79 14.99 -4.99
C ASN A 154 -15.03 15.91 -5.01
N PRO A 155 -14.88 17.24 -5.26
CA PRO A 155 -15.99 18.18 -5.16
C PRO A 155 -17.06 17.98 -6.23
N ASP A 156 -16.68 17.42 -7.39
CA ASP A 156 -17.61 17.24 -8.51
C ASP A 156 -18.54 16.05 -8.32
N THR A 157 -18.05 14.99 -7.67
CA THR A 157 -18.78 13.73 -7.48
C THR A 157 -19.21 13.47 -6.05
N GLY A 158 -18.69 14.22 -5.08
CA GLY A 158 -18.93 14.00 -3.66
C GLY A 158 -18.38 12.64 -3.16
N THR A 159 -17.46 12.03 -3.91
CA THR A 159 -16.88 10.73 -3.58
C THR A 159 -15.50 10.86 -2.95
N VAL A 160 -15.16 9.87 -2.16
CA VAL A 160 -13.83 9.67 -1.55
C VAL A 160 -13.25 8.36 -2.08
N THR A 161 -12.01 8.41 -2.51
CA THR A 161 -11.30 7.20 -2.91
C THR A 161 -10.61 6.59 -1.71
N ILE A 162 -10.97 5.35 -1.41
CA ILE A 162 -10.35 4.56 -0.35
C ILE A 162 -9.49 3.51 -1.03
N ARG A 163 -8.23 3.39 -0.61
CA ARG A 163 -7.31 2.41 -1.15
C ARG A 163 -7.25 1.18 -0.27
N ALA A 164 -7.39 0.02 -0.88
CA ALA A 164 -7.14 -1.27 -0.25
C ALA A 164 -5.89 -1.92 -0.86
N VAL A 165 -5.12 -2.60 -0.02
CA VAL A 165 -3.88 -3.29 -0.41
C VAL A 165 -4.14 -4.78 -0.40
N PHE A 166 -3.87 -5.45 -1.52
CA PHE A 166 -4.04 -6.89 -1.67
C PHE A 166 -2.72 -7.57 -1.98
N PRO A 167 -2.37 -8.66 -1.27
CA PRO A 167 -1.32 -9.56 -1.73
C PRO A 167 -1.72 -10.19 -3.06
N ASN A 168 -0.80 -10.24 -4.03
CA ASN A 168 -1.08 -10.77 -5.37
C ASN A 168 0.08 -11.66 -5.85
N PRO A 169 0.44 -12.72 -5.11
CA PRO A 169 1.62 -13.53 -5.41
C PRO A 169 1.51 -14.26 -6.75
N ASN A 170 0.30 -14.59 -7.18
CA ASN A 170 0.05 -15.29 -8.45
C ASN A 170 -0.20 -14.33 -9.62
N HIS A 171 -0.10 -13.02 -9.41
CA HIS A 171 -0.34 -11.98 -10.41
C HIS A 171 -1.70 -12.12 -11.12
N LEU A 172 -2.72 -12.64 -10.42
CA LEU A 172 -4.07 -12.81 -10.94
C LEU A 172 -4.75 -11.45 -11.17
N LEU A 173 -4.52 -10.51 -10.25
CA LEU A 173 -5.02 -9.16 -10.38
C LEU A 173 -4.07 -8.34 -11.23
N LEU A 174 -4.61 -7.67 -12.25
CA LEU A 174 -3.85 -6.81 -13.14
C LEU A 174 -4.33 -5.36 -13.03
N PRO A 175 -3.44 -4.37 -13.20
CA PRO A 175 -3.83 -2.99 -13.25
C PRO A 175 -4.82 -2.72 -14.38
N GLY A 176 -5.89 -1.98 -14.07
CA GLY A 176 -6.98 -1.68 -15.01
C GLY A 176 -8.15 -2.67 -14.98
N MET A 177 -8.08 -3.77 -14.22
CA MET A 177 -9.23 -4.65 -13.99
C MET A 177 -10.25 -3.99 -13.05
N PHE A 178 -11.52 -4.26 -13.32
CA PHE A 178 -12.60 -3.90 -12.39
C PHE A 178 -12.84 -5.03 -11.38
N ALA A 179 -13.13 -4.66 -10.15
CA ALA A 179 -13.50 -5.62 -9.12
C ALA A 179 -14.49 -4.98 -8.14
N ASN A 180 -15.37 -5.79 -7.58
CA ASN A 180 -16.30 -5.34 -6.55
C ASN A 180 -15.69 -5.61 -5.17
N ALA A 181 -15.41 -4.55 -4.43
CA ALA A 181 -14.86 -4.66 -3.08
C ALA A 181 -15.97 -4.76 -2.04
N GLN A 182 -15.88 -5.76 -1.18
CA GLN A 182 -16.75 -5.96 -0.04
C GLN A 182 -15.97 -5.68 1.24
N ILE A 183 -16.32 -4.60 1.93
CA ILE A 183 -15.70 -4.23 3.20
C ILE A 183 -16.43 -4.93 4.33
N VAL A 184 -15.73 -5.80 5.07
CA VAL A 184 -16.27 -6.45 6.26
C VAL A 184 -16.31 -5.41 7.38
N GLN A 185 -17.49 -4.87 7.66
CA GLN A 185 -17.68 -3.80 8.65
C GLN A 185 -17.70 -4.29 10.10
N GLY A 186 -17.92 -5.57 10.32
CA GLY A 186 -17.91 -6.16 11.65
C GLY A 186 -18.63 -7.50 11.69
N VAL A 187 -18.50 -8.18 12.81
CA VAL A 187 -19.23 -9.41 13.12
C VAL A 187 -20.12 -9.10 14.31
N ILE A 188 -21.41 -9.35 14.17
CA ILE A 188 -22.36 -9.23 15.28
C ILE A 188 -22.47 -10.61 15.92
N PRO A 189 -21.85 -10.81 17.10
CA PRO A 189 -21.93 -12.11 17.77
C PRO A 189 -23.38 -12.38 18.22
N ASN A 190 -23.81 -13.64 18.12
CA ASN A 190 -25.12 -14.11 18.56
C ASN A 190 -26.34 -13.50 17.84
N ALA A 191 -26.14 -12.87 16.67
CA ALA A 191 -27.26 -12.44 15.85
C ALA A 191 -27.97 -13.65 15.22
N MET A 192 -29.31 -13.56 15.11
CA MET A 192 -30.13 -14.56 14.44
C MET A 192 -30.59 -14.04 13.09
N LEU A 193 -30.59 -14.92 12.09
CA LEU A 193 -31.13 -14.63 10.76
C LEU A 193 -32.59 -15.10 10.72
N VAL A 194 -33.50 -14.18 10.37
CA VAL A 194 -34.91 -14.42 10.29
C VAL A 194 -35.41 -14.00 8.92
N PRO A 195 -36.11 -14.90 8.15
CA PRO A 195 -36.62 -14.54 6.84
C PRO A 195 -37.46 -13.27 6.87
N GLN A 196 -37.31 -12.42 5.86
CA GLN A 196 -37.98 -11.11 5.80
C GLN A 196 -39.51 -11.25 5.88
N ILE A 197 -40.08 -12.33 5.32
CA ILE A 197 -41.48 -12.61 5.33
C ILE A 197 -42.04 -12.87 6.74
N ALA A 198 -41.21 -13.29 7.69
CA ALA A 198 -41.60 -13.55 9.08
C ALA A 198 -41.64 -12.31 9.97
N VAL A 199 -41.14 -11.17 9.45
CA VAL A 199 -41.03 -9.91 10.21
C VAL A 199 -42.06 -8.91 9.69
N THR A 200 -43.00 -8.54 10.55
CA THR A 200 -43.97 -7.48 10.30
C THR A 200 -43.55 -6.17 11.00
N ARG A 201 -43.99 -5.04 10.47
CA ARG A 201 -43.76 -3.74 11.12
C ARG A 201 -45.10 -3.19 11.64
N THR A 202 -45.08 -2.74 12.88
CA THR A 202 -46.22 -2.02 13.46
C THR A 202 -46.36 -0.63 12.80
N PRO A 203 -47.53 0.03 12.91
CA PRO A 203 -47.73 1.40 12.47
C PRO A 203 -46.70 2.39 13.08
N THR A 204 -46.12 2.05 14.23
CA THR A 204 -45.11 2.82 14.92
C THR A 204 -43.69 2.51 14.42
N GLY A 205 -43.53 1.63 13.40
CA GLY A 205 -42.25 1.27 12.78
C GLY A 205 -41.45 0.18 13.52
N GLN A 206 -41.98 -0.38 14.62
CA GLN A 206 -41.30 -1.42 15.38
C GLN A 206 -41.40 -2.77 14.63
N ALA A 207 -40.30 -3.53 14.62
CA ALA A 207 -40.28 -4.86 14.03
C ALA A 207 -40.84 -5.89 15.01
N MET A 208 -41.73 -6.78 14.51
CA MET A 208 -42.36 -7.84 15.27
C MET A 208 -42.28 -9.17 14.51
N ALA A 209 -42.10 -10.26 15.25
CA ALA A 209 -42.21 -11.63 14.73
C ALA A 209 -43.25 -12.39 15.51
N MET A 210 -43.97 -13.27 14.83
CA MET A 210 -44.88 -14.21 15.47
C MET A 210 -44.13 -15.47 15.86
N ILE A 211 -44.13 -15.80 17.14
CA ILE A 211 -43.46 -17.00 17.68
C ILE A 211 -44.47 -17.96 18.25
N VAL A 212 -44.12 -19.25 18.29
CA VAL A 212 -44.89 -20.29 18.97
C VAL A 212 -44.22 -20.58 20.30
N ASN A 213 -44.92 -20.32 21.40
CA ASN A 213 -44.39 -20.58 22.73
C ASN A 213 -44.43 -22.09 23.08
N ASP A 214 -43.85 -22.49 24.23
CA ASP A 214 -43.80 -23.88 24.68
C ASP A 214 -45.15 -24.55 24.87
N LYS A 215 -46.24 -23.76 24.97
CA LYS A 215 -47.63 -24.24 25.07
C LYS A 215 -48.33 -24.39 23.72
N GLY A 216 -47.59 -24.13 22.60
CA GLY A 216 -48.17 -24.20 21.26
C GLY A 216 -49.01 -22.97 20.88
N VAL A 217 -48.98 -21.90 21.66
CA VAL A 217 -49.76 -20.69 21.40
C VAL A 217 -48.90 -19.67 20.64
N VAL A 218 -49.50 -19.03 19.65
CA VAL A 218 -48.88 -17.97 18.86
C VAL A 218 -48.93 -16.68 19.65
N GLU A 219 -47.77 -16.03 19.78
CA GLU A 219 -47.68 -14.72 20.42
C GLU A 219 -46.82 -13.75 19.57
N PRO A 220 -47.22 -12.48 19.47
CA PRO A 220 -46.42 -11.45 18.85
C PRO A 220 -45.26 -11.07 19.78
N ARG A 221 -44.03 -11.02 19.21
CA ARG A 221 -42.87 -10.62 19.96
C ARG A 221 -42.14 -9.46 19.25
N GLN A 222 -41.83 -8.44 20.00
CA GLN A 222 -41.03 -7.33 19.50
C GLN A 222 -39.57 -7.78 19.37
N ILE A 223 -38.97 -7.45 18.21
CA ILE A 223 -37.59 -7.80 17.89
C ILE A 223 -36.80 -6.55 17.49
N THR A 224 -35.48 -6.56 17.75
CA THR A 224 -34.59 -5.52 17.31
C THR A 224 -33.83 -6.01 16.08
N THR A 225 -34.02 -5.31 14.95
CA THR A 225 -33.33 -5.61 13.69
C THR A 225 -32.28 -4.56 13.40
N VAL A 226 -31.05 -4.97 13.01
CA VAL A 226 -29.94 -4.07 12.73
C VAL A 226 -29.60 -3.96 11.25
N GLY A 227 -30.10 -4.85 10.41
CA GLY A 227 -29.84 -4.86 8.97
C GLY A 227 -30.42 -6.08 8.27
N ILE A 228 -30.08 -6.20 7.00
CA ILE A 228 -30.49 -7.31 6.13
C ILE A 228 -29.25 -8.02 5.62
N GLN A 229 -29.29 -9.35 5.60
CA GLN A 229 -28.29 -10.20 4.96
C GLN A 229 -28.97 -11.12 3.96
N GLY A 230 -28.80 -10.85 2.68
CA GLY A 230 -29.51 -11.57 1.63
C GLY A 230 -31.03 -11.37 1.70
N GLN A 231 -31.79 -12.44 2.01
CA GLN A 231 -33.24 -12.41 2.19
C GLN A 231 -33.67 -12.42 3.65
N ASP A 232 -32.73 -12.31 4.59
CA ASP A 232 -33.02 -12.44 6.02
C ASP A 232 -32.75 -11.13 6.77
N TRP A 233 -33.53 -10.82 7.80
CA TRP A 233 -33.27 -9.81 8.79
C TRP A 233 -32.23 -10.28 9.80
N ILE A 234 -31.28 -9.43 10.15
CA ILE A 234 -30.33 -9.65 11.25
C ILE A 234 -31.00 -9.17 12.53
N VAL A 235 -31.38 -10.12 13.41
CA VAL A 235 -32.04 -9.87 14.69
C VAL A 235 -31.02 -10.01 15.81
N THR A 236 -30.91 -8.97 16.63
CA THR A 236 -29.96 -8.92 17.78
C THR A 236 -30.64 -9.18 19.11
N GLU A 237 -31.91 -8.84 19.22
CA GLU A 237 -32.68 -8.99 20.47
C GLU A 237 -34.14 -9.39 20.20
N GLY A 238 -34.76 -10.05 21.17
CA GLY A 238 -36.18 -10.41 21.14
C GLY A 238 -36.45 -11.87 20.80
N LEU A 239 -35.49 -12.62 20.28
CA LEU A 239 -35.60 -14.06 19.99
C LEU A 239 -34.55 -14.85 20.76
N LYS A 240 -34.84 -16.12 20.98
CA LYS A 240 -33.88 -17.09 21.56
C LYS A 240 -33.64 -18.25 20.60
N THR A 241 -32.42 -18.79 20.65
CA THR A 241 -32.04 -19.94 19.84
C THR A 241 -33.00 -21.14 20.13
N GLY A 242 -33.58 -21.70 19.07
CA GLY A 242 -34.50 -22.82 19.18
C GLY A 242 -35.99 -22.44 19.21
N GLU A 243 -36.34 -21.15 19.31
CA GLU A 243 -37.73 -20.70 19.19
C GLU A 243 -38.23 -20.87 17.75
N LYS A 244 -39.51 -21.21 17.59
CA LYS A 244 -40.19 -21.40 16.30
C LYS A 244 -40.80 -20.05 15.88
N VAL A 245 -40.34 -19.52 14.75
CA VAL A 245 -40.88 -18.29 14.14
C VAL A 245 -41.83 -18.71 12.99
N ILE A 246 -42.97 -18.06 12.93
CA ILE A 246 -43.98 -18.31 11.89
C ILE A 246 -43.55 -17.50 10.65
N VAL A 247 -43.39 -18.19 9.52
CA VAL A 247 -42.99 -17.60 8.24
C VAL A 247 -44.17 -17.45 7.26
N ASP A 248 -45.27 -18.15 7.48
CA ASP A 248 -46.47 -18.10 6.63
C ASP A 248 -47.75 -18.26 7.45
N GLY A 249 -48.89 -17.77 6.94
CA GLY A 249 -50.17 -17.88 7.60
C GLY A 249 -50.49 -16.82 8.65
N ILE A 250 -49.71 -15.73 8.73
CA ILE A 250 -49.80 -14.66 9.73
C ILE A 250 -51.13 -13.84 9.62
N ALA A 251 -51.81 -13.91 8.49
CA ALA A 251 -53.02 -13.12 8.20
C ALA A 251 -54.33 -13.88 8.41
N LYS A 252 -54.36 -14.99 9.17
CA LYS A 252 -55.57 -15.71 9.48
C LYS A 252 -56.01 -15.48 10.93
#